data_bc6b01f8749a97a394e5f2d21715070d
#
_entry.id   bc6b01f8749a97a394e5f2d21715070d
#
_cell.length_a   1.000
_cell.length_b   1.000
_cell.length_c   1.000
_cell.angle_alpha   90.00
_cell.angle_beta   90.00
_cell.angle_gamma   90.00
#
_symmetry.space_group_name_H-M   'P 1'
#
loop_
_entity.id
_entity.type
_entity.pdbx_description
1 polymer ?
#
loop_
_entity_poly.entity_id
_entity_poly.type
_entity_poly.pdbx_seq_one_letter_code
_entity_poly.pdbx_strand_id
1 'polypeptide(L)'
;MNSLLKLLLVLLPGTAVSQAFRLSPPQIYVESRFFTDSTTVSFGFEMEGASVFYKTDGKNGTNGFQHYTGPVTIKHTADLKAYAIHPDYWSSEMAAVHLTKAGYTLKTGTLTPEPDKQYPGNGAQTLFDLKSGSNDLRDGKWIGFQGDTVILDAQLSGKPGLRRVIVSAMANYGSWVLPPREISVQTKNNRGQWRNRAKWTASSAELANMQLQSDFWQKTLKLTASRSDTIRIQIIPFGKLPEGHPGAGNPAWLFLDEILFQ
;
A
#
# COMPACT_ATOMS: atom_id res chain seq x y z
N MET A 1 3.43 -6.08 -86.36
CA MET A 1 4.17 -6.96 -85.38
C MET A 1 4.00 -6.35 -84.05
N ASN A 2 2.99 -6.78 -83.27
CA ASN A 2 2.69 -6.28 -81.91
C ASN A 2 3.24 -7.26 -80.89
N SER A 3 4.27 -6.81 -80.16
CA SER A 3 4.83 -7.57 -79.07
C SER A 3 4.08 -7.21 -77.76
N LEU A 4 3.24 -8.12 -77.26
CA LEU A 4 2.59 -8.00 -75.97
C LEU A 4 3.62 -8.33 -74.85
N LEU A 5 4.01 -7.32 -74.09
CA LEU A 5 4.81 -7.48 -72.86
C LEU A 5 3.87 -7.96 -71.77
N LYS A 6 3.95 -9.25 -71.36
CA LYS A 6 3.22 -9.79 -70.18
C LYS A 6 3.95 -9.35 -68.93
N LEU A 7 3.35 -8.43 -68.14
CA LEU A 7 3.78 -8.04 -66.83
C LEU A 7 3.42 -9.15 -65.84
N LEU A 8 4.42 -9.87 -65.33
CA LEU A 8 4.25 -10.88 -64.32
C LEU A 8 4.24 -10.18 -62.93
N LEU A 9 3.04 -10.03 -62.35
CA LEU A 9 2.86 -9.50 -61.02
C LEU A 9 3.21 -10.59 -60.00
N VAL A 10 4.41 -10.50 -59.39
CA VAL A 10 4.83 -11.37 -58.28
C VAL A 10 4.21 -10.83 -56.99
N LEU A 11 3.16 -11.47 -56.51
CA LEU A 11 2.59 -11.28 -55.20
C LEU A 11 3.57 -11.90 -54.18
N LEU A 12 4.33 -11.04 -53.50
CA LEU A 12 5.10 -11.46 -52.30
C LEU A 12 4.09 -11.71 -51.18
N PRO A 13 4.16 -12.87 -50.48
CA PRO A 13 3.33 -13.08 -49.32
C PRO A 13 3.75 -12.06 -48.24
N GLY A 14 2.88 -11.12 -47.94
CA GLY A 14 3.03 -10.23 -46.80
C GLY A 14 3.07 -11.07 -45.51
N THR A 15 4.21 -11.11 -44.87
CA THR A 15 4.30 -11.63 -43.49
C THR A 15 3.44 -10.72 -42.61
N ALA A 16 2.26 -11.18 -42.27
CA ALA A 16 1.46 -10.55 -41.22
C ALA A 16 2.28 -10.60 -39.93
N VAL A 17 2.85 -9.47 -39.52
CA VAL A 17 3.42 -9.32 -38.20
C VAL A 17 2.24 -9.40 -37.25
N SER A 18 2.03 -10.56 -36.64
CA SER A 18 1.07 -10.73 -35.57
C SER A 18 1.52 -9.81 -34.44
N GLN A 19 0.79 -8.75 -34.20
CA GLN A 19 1.01 -7.86 -33.07
C GLN A 19 0.56 -8.63 -31.82
N ALA A 20 1.51 -9.29 -31.13
CA ALA A 20 1.22 -10.00 -29.90
C ALA A 20 0.81 -8.98 -28.83
N PHE A 21 -0.42 -9.09 -28.34
CA PHE A 21 -0.93 -8.27 -27.25
C PHE A 21 -0.32 -8.76 -25.91
N ARG A 22 -0.10 -7.83 -24.98
CA ARG A 22 0.31 -8.14 -23.62
C ARG A 22 -0.93 -8.45 -22.77
N LEU A 23 -0.82 -9.48 -21.93
CA LEU A 23 -1.85 -9.78 -20.94
C LEU A 23 -1.96 -8.68 -19.90
N SER A 24 -3.15 -8.47 -19.36
CA SER A 24 -3.33 -7.68 -18.14
C SER A 24 -2.75 -8.41 -16.93
N PRO A 25 -2.31 -7.70 -15.87
CA PRO A 25 -1.91 -8.35 -14.63
C PRO A 25 -3.05 -9.13 -13.98
N PRO A 26 -2.76 -10.26 -13.29
CA PRO A 26 -3.77 -10.98 -12.53
C PRO A 26 -4.29 -10.11 -11.38
N GLN A 27 -5.56 -10.25 -11.06
CA GLN A 27 -6.16 -9.60 -9.90
C GLN A 27 -5.72 -10.32 -8.63
N ILE A 28 -5.36 -9.56 -7.59
CA ILE A 28 -5.00 -10.09 -6.28
C ILE A 28 -6.17 -9.87 -5.32
N TYR A 29 -6.69 -10.96 -4.78
CA TYR A 29 -7.76 -10.95 -3.79
C TYR A 29 -7.18 -11.26 -2.41
N VAL A 30 -7.37 -10.35 -1.48
CA VAL A 30 -7.03 -10.49 -0.06
C VAL A 30 -8.07 -9.71 0.74
N GLU A 31 -8.51 -10.24 1.87
CA GLU A 31 -9.50 -9.57 2.72
C GLU A 31 -8.94 -8.28 3.32
N SER A 32 -7.72 -8.34 3.82
CA SER A 32 -6.95 -7.20 4.31
C SER A 32 -5.46 -7.39 4.08
N ARG A 33 -4.74 -6.30 3.90
CA ARG A 33 -3.26 -6.28 3.86
C ARG A 33 -2.64 -6.46 5.24
N PHE A 34 -3.46 -6.36 6.29
CA PHE A 34 -3.05 -6.46 7.70
C PHE A 34 -3.66 -7.69 8.34
N PHE A 35 -2.87 -8.40 9.14
CA PHE A 35 -3.33 -9.64 9.79
C PHE A 35 -2.54 -9.92 11.07
N THR A 36 -3.11 -10.69 12.00
CA THR A 36 -2.44 -11.13 13.24
C THR A 36 -1.73 -12.47 13.06
N ASP A 37 -2.45 -13.50 12.64
CA ASP A 37 -1.92 -14.85 12.55
C ASP A 37 -1.55 -15.25 11.13
N SER A 38 -2.51 -15.20 10.23
CA SER A 38 -2.35 -15.50 8.81
C SER A 38 -3.41 -14.79 7.98
N THR A 39 -3.14 -14.64 6.69
CA THR A 39 -4.09 -14.20 5.69
C THR A 39 -4.02 -15.12 4.48
N THR A 40 -5.09 -15.17 3.70
CA THR A 40 -5.17 -15.96 2.47
C THR A 40 -5.22 -15.04 1.27
N VAL A 41 -4.41 -15.34 0.26
CA VAL A 41 -4.37 -14.62 -1.01
C VAL A 41 -4.80 -15.53 -2.13
N SER A 42 -5.65 -15.02 -3.01
CA SER A 42 -6.04 -15.69 -4.24
C SER A 42 -5.74 -14.79 -5.44
N PHE A 43 -5.55 -15.41 -6.61
CA PHE A 43 -5.37 -14.70 -7.86
C PHE A 43 -6.51 -15.03 -8.81
N GLY A 44 -7.07 -14.00 -9.46
CA GLY A 44 -8.04 -14.11 -10.52
C GLY A 44 -7.43 -13.74 -11.86
N PHE A 45 -7.62 -14.62 -12.85
CA PHE A 45 -7.26 -14.37 -14.24
C PHE A 45 -8.14 -15.23 -15.13
N GLU A 46 -9.05 -14.60 -15.86
CA GLU A 46 -10.07 -15.30 -16.65
C GLU A 46 -9.67 -15.31 -18.13
N MET A 47 -8.80 -16.25 -18.50
CA MET A 47 -8.46 -16.53 -19.89
C MET A 47 -8.13 -18.02 -20.04
N GLU A 48 -8.82 -18.70 -20.93
CA GLU A 48 -8.53 -20.11 -21.25
C GLU A 48 -7.10 -20.27 -21.76
N GLY A 49 -6.39 -21.28 -21.28
CA GLY A 49 -4.98 -21.52 -21.64
C GLY A 49 -3.95 -20.66 -20.89
N ALA A 50 -4.38 -19.67 -20.13
CA ALA A 50 -3.47 -18.87 -19.32
C ALA A 50 -3.10 -19.57 -18.02
N SER A 51 -1.91 -19.23 -17.50
CA SER A 51 -1.41 -19.67 -16.22
C SER A 51 -0.91 -18.48 -15.41
N VAL A 52 -1.16 -18.49 -14.10
CA VAL A 52 -0.66 -17.48 -13.17
C VAL A 52 0.53 -18.03 -12.41
N PHE A 53 1.57 -17.22 -12.29
CA PHE A 53 2.76 -17.52 -11.47
C PHE A 53 2.89 -16.46 -10.40
N TYR A 54 3.29 -16.88 -9.20
CA TYR A 54 3.48 -15.98 -8.07
C TYR A 54 4.76 -16.29 -7.31
N LYS A 55 5.26 -15.31 -6.58
CA LYS A 55 6.31 -15.49 -5.57
C LYS A 55 6.01 -14.65 -4.34
N THR A 56 6.52 -15.09 -3.20
CA THR A 56 6.55 -14.31 -1.96
C THR A 56 7.98 -14.02 -1.57
N ASP A 57 8.28 -12.75 -1.30
CA ASP A 57 9.56 -12.30 -0.74
C ASP A 57 9.40 -12.12 0.78
N GLY A 58 10.48 -12.15 1.54
CA GLY A 58 10.50 -11.99 3.00
C GLY A 58 10.93 -13.26 3.73
N LYS A 59 10.71 -13.29 5.05
CA LYS A 59 11.03 -14.46 5.86
C LYS A 59 10.13 -15.63 5.45
N ASN A 60 10.73 -16.75 5.01
CA ASN A 60 10.04 -17.91 4.43
C ASN A 60 9.37 -17.64 3.07
N GLY A 61 9.93 -16.75 2.26
CA GLY A 61 9.52 -16.55 0.87
C GLY A 61 9.77 -17.78 0.00
N THR A 62 9.15 -17.78 -1.19
CA THR A 62 9.31 -18.88 -2.16
C THR A 62 10.66 -18.79 -2.89
N ASN A 63 11.23 -19.93 -3.25
CA ASN A 63 12.39 -20.01 -4.15
C ASN A 63 11.91 -19.77 -5.61
N GLY A 64 11.87 -18.51 -6.03
CA GLY A 64 11.42 -18.13 -7.36
C GLY A 64 9.89 -18.13 -7.50
N PHE A 65 9.44 -18.01 -8.75
CA PHE A 65 8.03 -18.05 -9.08
C PHE A 65 7.51 -19.48 -9.12
N GLN A 66 6.33 -19.67 -8.54
CA GLN A 66 5.61 -20.94 -8.49
C GLN A 66 4.31 -20.82 -9.29
N HIS A 67 3.87 -21.92 -9.91
CA HIS A 67 2.58 -22.00 -10.57
C HIS A 67 1.46 -21.90 -9.54
N TYR A 68 0.48 -21.03 -9.78
CA TYR A 68 -0.67 -20.88 -8.91
C TYR A 68 -1.69 -21.96 -9.19
N THR A 69 -2.02 -22.74 -8.18
CA THR A 69 -3.00 -23.84 -8.24
C THR A 69 -4.15 -23.67 -7.25
N GLY A 70 -4.12 -22.62 -6.41
CA GLY A 70 -5.15 -22.37 -5.41
C GLY A 70 -4.69 -21.40 -4.32
N PRO A 71 -5.56 -21.04 -3.37
CA PRO A 71 -5.30 -20.01 -2.37
C PRO A 71 -4.00 -20.22 -1.58
N VAL A 72 -3.25 -19.14 -1.37
CA VAL A 72 -1.94 -19.14 -0.71
C VAL A 72 -2.07 -18.54 0.69
N THR A 73 -1.65 -19.28 1.72
CA THR A 73 -1.65 -18.81 3.11
C THR A 73 -0.35 -18.09 3.45
N ILE A 74 -0.45 -16.85 3.91
CA ILE A 74 0.66 -16.00 4.33
C ILE A 74 0.65 -15.87 5.86
N LYS A 75 1.77 -16.19 6.53
CA LYS A 75 1.90 -16.17 8.00
C LYS A 75 2.89 -15.13 8.53
N HIS A 76 3.59 -14.46 7.63
CA HIS A 76 4.61 -13.45 7.96
C HIS A 76 4.46 -12.25 7.04
N THR A 77 4.95 -11.09 7.46
CA THR A 77 5.07 -9.92 6.56
C THR A 77 5.81 -10.33 5.29
N ALA A 78 5.23 -10.05 4.15
CA ALA A 78 5.77 -10.46 2.85
C ALA A 78 5.33 -9.51 1.73
N ASP A 79 6.19 -9.36 0.73
CA ASP A 79 5.83 -8.84 -0.58
C ASP A 79 5.43 -10.03 -1.46
N LEU A 80 4.25 -9.94 -2.06
CA LEU A 80 3.73 -10.94 -2.96
C LEU A 80 3.61 -10.33 -4.35
N LYS A 81 4.13 -11.04 -5.36
CA LYS A 81 4.10 -10.63 -6.77
C LYS A 81 3.56 -11.76 -7.62
N ALA A 82 2.76 -11.42 -8.62
CA ALA A 82 2.20 -12.39 -9.56
C ALA A 82 2.18 -11.84 -10.99
N TYR A 83 2.24 -12.73 -11.97
CA TYR A 83 2.05 -12.41 -13.38
C TYR A 83 1.34 -13.57 -14.09
N ALA A 84 0.74 -13.27 -15.25
CA ALA A 84 0.08 -14.23 -16.10
C ALA A 84 0.89 -14.50 -17.38
N ILE A 85 0.84 -15.74 -17.87
CA ILE A 85 1.39 -16.15 -19.16
C ILE A 85 0.33 -16.85 -20.00
N HIS A 86 0.48 -16.78 -21.33
CA HIS A 86 -0.30 -17.53 -22.31
C HIS A 86 0.56 -17.77 -23.55
N PRO A 87 0.43 -18.90 -24.28
CA PRO A 87 1.25 -19.20 -25.46
C PRO A 87 1.22 -18.14 -26.55
N ASP A 88 0.05 -17.50 -26.79
CA ASP A 88 -0.19 -16.58 -27.90
C ASP A 88 -0.04 -15.10 -27.50
N TYR A 89 0.29 -14.79 -26.26
CA TYR A 89 0.37 -13.42 -25.74
C TYR A 89 1.68 -13.17 -25.00
N TRP A 90 2.09 -11.92 -24.94
CA TRP A 90 3.17 -11.55 -24.04
C TRP A 90 2.70 -11.65 -22.59
N SER A 91 3.60 -12.10 -21.73
CA SER A 91 3.34 -12.16 -20.28
C SER A 91 2.88 -10.80 -19.76
N SER A 92 2.01 -10.83 -18.76
CA SER A 92 1.51 -9.63 -18.09
C SER A 92 2.65 -8.87 -17.38
N GLU A 93 2.38 -7.65 -17.01
CA GLU A 93 3.14 -6.97 -15.97
C GLU A 93 2.86 -7.61 -14.61
N MET A 94 3.70 -7.26 -13.62
CA MET A 94 3.57 -7.78 -12.26
C MET A 94 2.42 -7.10 -11.53
N ALA A 95 1.47 -7.87 -11.03
CA ALA A 95 0.65 -7.46 -9.90
C ALA A 95 1.44 -7.64 -8.60
N ALA A 96 1.31 -6.74 -7.64
CA ALA A 96 2.02 -6.81 -6.37
C ALA A 96 1.14 -6.36 -5.19
N VAL A 97 1.36 -6.97 -4.02
CA VAL A 97 0.77 -6.53 -2.76
C VAL A 97 1.76 -6.72 -1.62
N HIS A 98 1.84 -5.74 -0.73
CA HIS A 98 2.56 -5.84 0.53
C HIS A 98 1.60 -6.25 1.63
N LEU A 99 1.94 -7.33 2.36
CA LEU A 99 1.15 -7.89 3.44
C LEU A 99 1.90 -7.74 4.75
N THR A 100 1.28 -7.12 5.75
CA THR A 100 1.94 -6.78 7.01
C THR A 100 1.31 -7.51 8.18
N LYS A 101 2.11 -8.32 8.88
CA LYS A 101 1.70 -8.97 10.11
C LYS A 101 1.76 -7.98 11.27
N ALA A 102 0.65 -7.80 12.00
CA ALA A 102 0.60 -7.05 13.24
C ALA A 102 1.26 -7.84 14.38
N GLY A 103 1.78 -7.11 15.38
CA GLY A 103 2.39 -7.72 16.56
C GLY A 103 1.55 -7.54 17.83
N TYR A 104 1.16 -6.30 18.10
CA TYR A 104 0.40 -5.93 19.30
C TYR A 104 -0.90 -5.24 18.91
N THR A 105 -1.95 -5.45 19.71
CA THR A 105 -3.25 -4.80 19.55
C THR A 105 -3.37 -3.59 20.48
N LEU A 106 -4.18 -2.62 20.10
CA LEU A 106 -4.58 -1.52 20.97
C LEU A 106 -5.71 -1.96 21.89
N LYS A 107 -5.68 -1.43 23.11
CA LYS A 107 -6.77 -1.49 24.07
C LYS A 107 -7.70 -0.31 23.89
N THR A 108 -7.12 0.88 23.75
CA THR A 108 -7.84 2.15 23.53
C THR A 108 -7.00 3.08 22.68
N GLY A 109 -7.67 3.97 21.96
CA GLY A 109 -7.03 5.05 21.21
C GLY A 109 -7.95 6.26 21.12
N THR A 110 -7.36 7.47 21.18
CA THR A 110 -8.05 8.74 20.95
C THR A 110 -7.28 9.57 19.94
N LEU A 111 -8.01 10.25 19.09
CA LEU A 111 -7.47 11.13 18.04
C LEU A 111 -7.68 12.60 18.39
N THR A 112 -6.72 13.43 18.04
CA THR A 112 -6.83 14.89 18.09
C THR A 112 -6.10 15.46 16.86
N PRO A 113 -6.78 16.23 15.96
CA PRO A 113 -8.24 16.45 15.97
C PRO A 113 -9.02 15.18 15.62
N GLU A 114 -10.34 15.21 15.78
CA GLU A 114 -11.22 14.20 15.21
C GLU A 114 -11.11 14.19 13.68
N PRO A 115 -11.33 13.04 13.02
CA PRO A 115 -11.38 12.97 11.57
C PRO A 115 -12.41 13.92 10.96
N ASP A 116 -12.19 14.31 9.72
CA ASP A 116 -13.14 15.11 8.97
C ASP A 116 -14.50 14.39 8.83
N LYS A 117 -15.59 15.17 8.93
CA LYS A 117 -16.97 14.63 8.87
C LYS A 117 -17.33 13.93 7.55
N GLN A 118 -16.62 14.23 6.47
CA GLN A 118 -16.79 13.54 5.18
C GLN A 118 -16.12 12.17 5.16
N TYR A 119 -15.08 11.98 5.99
CA TYR A 119 -14.27 10.77 6.04
C TYR A 119 -13.99 10.34 7.49
N PRO A 120 -15.06 10.06 8.26
CA PRO A 120 -14.93 9.80 9.69
C PRO A 120 -14.45 8.37 9.98
N GLY A 121 -14.56 7.45 8.99
CA GLY A 121 -14.39 6.02 9.23
C GLY A 121 -15.18 5.57 10.46
N ASN A 122 -14.51 4.81 11.33
CA ASN A 122 -14.99 4.47 12.67
C ASN A 122 -14.16 5.20 13.75
N GLY A 123 -13.82 6.48 13.48
CA GLY A 123 -12.96 7.27 14.35
C GLY A 123 -11.59 6.62 14.58
N ALA A 124 -11.05 6.72 15.79
CA ALA A 124 -9.77 6.14 16.15
C ALA A 124 -9.69 4.62 15.93
N GLN A 125 -10.83 3.91 16.01
CA GLN A 125 -10.90 2.45 15.83
C GLN A 125 -10.42 2.01 14.44
N THR A 126 -10.65 2.82 13.41
CA THR A 126 -10.17 2.57 12.04
C THR A 126 -8.65 2.32 11.99
N LEU A 127 -7.87 2.94 12.89
CA LEU A 127 -6.41 2.82 12.88
C LEU A 127 -5.88 1.53 13.53
N PHE A 128 -6.75 0.63 14.00
CA PHE A 128 -6.35 -0.63 14.65
C PHE A 128 -7.39 -1.75 14.54
N ASP A 129 -8.20 -1.72 13.47
CA ASP A 129 -9.19 -2.76 13.20
C ASP A 129 -8.70 -3.81 12.19
N LEU A 130 -7.48 -3.65 11.68
CA LEU A 130 -6.82 -4.51 10.70
C LEU A 130 -7.56 -4.58 9.36
N LYS A 131 -8.35 -3.57 9.02
CA LYS A 131 -9.04 -3.48 7.73
C LYS A 131 -8.32 -2.51 6.82
N SER A 132 -7.66 -3.01 5.79
CA SER A 132 -7.08 -2.12 4.80
C SER A 132 -8.17 -1.39 4.00
N GLY A 133 -7.97 -0.11 3.80
CA GLY A 133 -8.79 0.66 2.88
C GLY A 133 -8.66 0.19 1.45
N SER A 134 -9.54 0.65 0.58
CA SER A 134 -9.50 0.42 -0.87
C SER A 134 -9.18 1.73 -1.61
N ASN A 135 -9.23 1.70 -2.94
CA ASN A 135 -9.11 2.92 -3.74
C ASN A 135 -10.35 3.84 -3.63
N ASP A 136 -11.43 3.37 -3.03
CA ASP A 136 -12.56 4.20 -2.67
C ASP A 136 -12.38 4.78 -1.27
N LEU A 137 -12.06 6.07 -1.20
CA LEU A 137 -11.86 6.79 0.06
C LEU A 137 -13.12 6.90 0.94
N ARG A 138 -14.27 6.46 0.42
CA ARG A 138 -15.57 6.45 1.11
C ARG A 138 -16.02 5.05 1.53
N ASP A 139 -15.16 4.06 1.44
CA ASP A 139 -15.47 2.67 1.82
C ASP A 139 -15.63 2.45 3.35
N GLY A 140 -15.46 3.52 4.15
CA GLY A 140 -15.56 3.51 5.60
C GLY A 140 -14.33 2.97 6.32
N LYS A 141 -13.27 2.58 5.58
CA LYS A 141 -12.02 2.05 6.13
C LYS A 141 -10.89 3.09 6.14
N TRP A 142 -11.20 4.32 5.77
CA TRP A 142 -10.30 5.46 5.81
C TRP A 142 -10.79 6.50 6.79
N ILE A 143 -9.86 7.16 7.47
CA ILE A 143 -10.12 8.41 8.15
C ILE A 143 -9.31 9.53 7.50
N GLY A 144 -9.99 10.65 7.22
CA GLY A 144 -9.41 11.79 6.50
C GLY A 144 -9.14 12.98 7.41
N PHE A 145 -8.02 13.66 7.17
CA PHE A 145 -7.62 14.88 7.87
C PHE A 145 -7.14 15.91 6.88
N GLN A 146 -7.29 17.19 7.24
CA GLN A 146 -6.79 18.29 6.45
C GLN A 146 -6.18 19.37 7.35
N GLY A 147 -4.93 19.71 7.11
CA GLY A 147 -4.23 20.85 7.72
C GLY A 147 -3.50 20.55 9.01
N ASP A 148 -4.17 20.15 10.08
CA ASP A 148 -3.60 20.05 11.41
C ASP A 148 -2.76 18.79 11.66
N THR A 149 -1.87 18.86 12.67
CA THR A 149 -1.15 17.68 13.15
C THR A 149 -2.10 16.70 13.81
N VAL A 150 -2.09 15.46 13.34
CA VAL A 150 -2.88 14.37 13.92
C VAL A 150 -2.10 13.72 15.06
N ILE A 151 -2.72 13.61 16.22
CA ILE A 151 -2.18 12.96 17.41
C ILE A 151 -3.05 11.75 17.76
N LEU A 152 -2.45 10.56 17.75
CA LEU A 152 -3.04 9.36 18.31
C LEU A 152 -2.42 9.13 19.71
N ASP A 153 -3.23 9.23 20.76
CA ASP A 153 -2.89 8.73 22.08
C ASP A 153 -3.51 7.35 22.28
N ALA A 154 -2.68 6.36 22.54
CA ALA A 154 -3.11 4.97 22.58
C ALA A 154 -2.55 4.20 23.75
N GLN A 155 -3.29 3.17 24.18
CA GLN A 155 -2.84 2.18 25.15
C GLN A 155 -2.80 0.81 24.49
N LEU A 156 -1.65 0.16 24.52
CA LEU A 156 -1.45 -1.18 24.01
C LEU A 156 -1.94 -2.23 24.99
N SER A 157 -2.36 -3.38 24.49
CA SER A 157 -2.68 -4.53 25.31
C SER A 157 -1.40 -5.18 25.85
N GLY A 158 -1.30 -5.29 27.16
CA GLY A 158 -0.15 -5.88 27.85
C GLY A 158 1.04 -4.92 27.99
N LYS A 159 2.24 -5.49 28.25
CA LYS A 159 3.51 -4.76 28.33
C LYS A 159 4.40 -5.15 27.14
N PRO A 160 4.22 -4.53 26.00
CA PRO A 160 4.92 -4.92 24.79
C PRO A 160 6.41 -4.58 24.87
N GLY A 161 7.22 -5.41 24.25
CA GLY A 161 8.59 -5.07 23.90
C GLY A 161 8.62 -4.30 22.57
N LEU A 162 7.90 -3.17 22.49
CA LEU A 162 7.67 -2.42 21.28
C LEU A 162 8.97 -1.98 20.59
N ARG A 163 9.14 -2.35 19.33
CA ARG A 163 10.32 -2.06 18.51
C ARG A 163 10.02 -1.35 17.20
N ARG A 164 8.80 -1.42 16.73
CA ARG A 164 8.39 -0.80 15.48
C ARG A 164 6.97 -0.27 15.57
N VAL A 165 6.75 0.85 14.88
CA VAL A 165 5.43 1.36 14.52
C VAL A 165 5.39 1.47 13.00
N ILE A 166 4.31 1.01 12.40
CA ILE A 166 4.08 1.12 10.96
C ILE A 166 2.83 1.97 10.79
N VAL A 167 2.95 3.04 10.03
CA VAL A 167 1.83 3.92 9.65
C VAL A 167 1.48 3.63 8.21
N SER A 168 0.22 3.34 7.96
CA SER A 168 -0.33 3.14 6.62
C SER A 168 -1.22 4.30 6.22
N ALA A 169 -1.07 4.75 4.99
CA ALA A 169 -1.76 5.90 4.42
C ALA A 169 -2.03 5.69 2.93
N MET A 170 -2.94 6.48 2.37
CA MET A 170 -3.15 6.59 0.94
C MET A 170 -2.20 7.63 0.35
N ALA A 171 -1.65 7.32 -0.83
CA ALA A 171 -1.03 8.28 -1.74
C ALA A 171 -1.86 8.33 -3.02
N ASN A 172 -2.47 9.45 -3.32
CA ASN A 172 -3.19 9.69 -4.57
C ASN A 172 -3.09 11.17 -4.95
N TYR A 173 -2.00 11.51 -5.64
CA TYR A 173 -1.68 12.88 -6.01
C TYR A 173 -2.83 13.55 -6.77
N GLY A 174 -3.41 12.86 -7.76
CA GLY A 174 -4.52 13.37 -8.56
C GLY A 174 -5.78 13.68 -7.76
N SER A 175 -5.98 13.02 -6.62
CA SER A 175 -7.10 13.23 -5.69
C SER A 175 -6.74 14.12 -4.50
N TRP A 176 -5.60 14.84 -4.56
CA TRP A 176 -5.12 15.75 -3.53
C TRP A 176 -4.75 15.04 -2.21
N VAL A 177 -4.50 13.74 -2.25
CA VAL A 177 -4.17 12.90 -1.10
C VAL A 177 -2.67 12.63 -1.09
N LEU A 178 -1.98 13.08 -0.05
CA LEU A 178 -0.54 12.90 0.10
C LEU A 178 -0.20 12.25 1.44
N PRO A 179 0.81 11.37 1.48
CA PRO A 179 1.32 10.82 2.72
C PRO A 179 1.83 11.91 3.67
N PRO A 180 1.97 11.60 4.96
CA PRO A 180 2.49 12.57 5.92
C PRO A 180 3.95 12.95 5.60
N ARG A 181 4.34 14.16 5.95
CA ARG A 181 5.74 14.62 5.83
C ARG A 181 6.60 14.31 7.04
N GLU A 182 5.97 14.07 8.20
CA GLU A 182 6.69 13.73 9.43
C GLU A 182 5.84 12.80 10.30
N ILE A 183 6.50 11.87 10.98
CA ILE A 183 5.90 11.01 12.00
C ILE A 183 6.84 10.95 13.20
N SER A 184 6.33 11.17 14.40
CA SER A 184 7.06 10.96 15.63
C SER A 184 6.33 10.03 16.58
N VAL A 185 7.10 9.24 17.33
CA VAL A 185 6.58 8.25 18.27
C VAL A 185 7.17 8.52 19.65
N GLN A 186 6.30 8.63 20.64
CA GLN A 186 6.64 8.83 22.03
C GLN A 186 6.00 7.76 22.90
N THR A 187 6.63 7.42 24.02
CA THR A 187 6.03 6.55 25.05
C THR A 187 6.18 7.19 26.42
N LYS A 188 5.26 6.89 27.33
CA LYS A 188 5.40 7.33 28.73
C LYS A 188 6.42 6.48 29.48
N ASN A 189 7.27 7.12 30.25
CA ASN A 189 8.13 6.43 31.21
C ASN A 189 7.36 6.15 32.52
N ASN A 190 8.01 5.47 33.49
CA ASN A 190 7.42 5.15 34.79
C ASN A 190 7.05 6.39 35.63
N ARG A 191 7.54 7.58 35.26
CA ARG A 191 7.19 8.87 35.90
C ARG A 191 6.08 9.61 35.16
N GLY A 192 5.44 8.98 34.17
CA GLY A 192 4.38 9.58 33.36
C GLY A 192 4.85 10.60 32.31
N GLN A 193 6.16 10.76 32.12
CA GLN A 193 6.72 11.72 31.18
C GLN A 193 6.85 11.09 29.79
N TRP A 194 6.52 11.87 28.75
CA TRP A 194 6.72 11.47 27.37
C TRP A 194 8.22 11.42 27.01
N ARG A 195 8.61 10.38 26.31
CA ARG A 195 9.98 10.15 25.80
C ARG A 195 9.93 9.81 24.34
N ASN A 196 10.68 10.54 23.53
CA ASN A 196 10.82 10.26 22.10
C ASN A 196 11.46 8.88 21.91
N ARG A 197 10.89 8.09 20.98
CA ARG A 197 11.35 6.75 20.62
C ARG A 197 11.80 6.67 19.17
N ALA A 198 11.14 7.40 18.29
CA ALA A 198 11.52 7.56 16.90
C ALA A 198 10.95 8.86 16.36
N LYS A 199 11.62 9.35 15.32
CA LYS A 199 11.12 10.43 14.45
C LYS A 199 11.57 10.13 13.03
N TRP A 200 10.66 10.33 12.10
CA TRP A 200 10.95 10.34 10.67
C TRP A 200 10.42 11.63 10.07
N THR A 201 11.23 12.22 9.22
CA THR A 201 10.85 13.39 8.41
C THR A 201 11.21 13.05 6.97
N ALA A 202 10.28 13.29 6.05
CA ALA A 202 10.48 13.01 4.64
C ALA A 202 11.63 13.86 4.09
N SER A 203 12.56 13.21 3.39
CA SER A 203 13.60 13.90 2.61
C SER A 203 12.99 14.59 1.38
N SER A 204 13.71 15.51 0.77
CA SER A 204 13.27 16.18 -0.47
C SER A 204 12.98 15.16 -1.58
N ALA A 205 13.77 14.09 -1.68
CA ALA A 205 13.55 13.02 -2.65
C ALA A 205 12.26 12.21 -2.34
N GLU A 206 11.99 11.89 -1.07
CA GLU A 206 10.75 11.22 -0.67
C GLU A 206 9.54 12.11 -0.95
N LEU A 207 9.61 13.41 -0.64
CA LEU A 207 8.54 14.37 -0.95
C LEU A 207 8.26 14.46 -2.45
N ALA A 208 9.28 14.45 -3.30
CA ALA A 208 9.13 14.44 -4.75
C ALA A 208 8.49 13.13 -5.23
N ASN A 209 8.91 11.98 -4.69
CA ASN A 209 8.34 10.67 -5.05
C ASN A 209 6.88 10.51 -4.61
N MET A 210 6.48 11.09 -3.48
CA MET A 210 5.08 11.07 -3.02
C MET A 210 4.11 11.68 -4.02
N GLN A 211 4.57 12.65 -4.82
CA GLN A 211 3.78 13.30 -5.86
C GLN A 211 3.55 12.40 -7.09
N LEU A 212 4.30 11.32 -7.23
CA LEU A 212 4.20 10.36 -8.34
C LEU A 212 3.44 9.09 -7.96
N GLN A 213 3.12 8.92 -6.66
CA GLN A 213 2.46 7.73 -6.16
C GLN A 213 0.94 7.85 -6.28
N SER A 214 0.32 6.73 -6.64
CA SER A 214 -1.13 6.55 -6.62
C SER A 214 -1.43 5.15 -6.11
N ASP A 215 -1.10 4.88 -4.84
CA ASP A 215 -1.25 3.58 -4.20
C ASP A 215 -1.12 3.71 -2.67
N PHE A 216 -1.22 2.61 -1.98
CA PHE A 216 -0.97 2.51 -0.55
C PHE A 216 0.48 2.87 -0.21
N TRP A 217 0.62 3.67 0.81
CA TRP A 217 1.91 4.08 1.34
C TRP A 217 2.07 3.57 2.77
N GLN A 218 3.28 3.08 3.09
CA GLN A 218 3.60 2.66 4.45
C GLN A 218 4.96 3.19 4.89
N LYS A 219 5.04 3.55 6.16
CA LYS A 219 6.31 3.93 6.80
C LYS A 219 6.53 3.16 8.09
N THR A 220 7.62 2.42 8.13
CA THR A 220 8.08 1.72 9.33
C THR A 220 9.08 2.59 10.10
N LEU A 221 8.75 2.90 11.36
CA LEU A 221 9.65 3.56 12.30
C LEU A 221 10.24 2.51 13.25
N LYS A 222 11.56 2.38 13.26
CA LYS A 222 12.28 1.59 14.26
C LYS A 222 12.39 2.39 15.55
N LEU A 223 11.98 1.81 16.67
CA LEU A 223 11.98 2.46 17.97
C LEU A 223 13.18 2.05 18.79
N THR A 224 13.68 2.97 19.63
CA THR A 224 14.43 2.56 20.82
C THR A 224 13.50 1.75 21.71
N ALA A 225 13.93 0.57 22.15
CA ALA A 225 13.10 -0.39 22.88
C ALA A 225 12.35 0.26 24.05
N SER A 226 11.07 -0.04 24.18
CA SER A 226 10.20 0.44 25.24
C SER A 226 9.32 -0.69 25.75
N ARG A 227 9.09 -0.70 27.05
CA ARG A 227 8.12 -1.59 27.70
C ARG A 227 6.86 -0.83 28.15
N SER A 228 6.71 0.42 27.72
CA SER A 228 5.52 1.21 28.00
C SER A 228 4.35 0.71 27.16
N ASP A 229 3.19 0.63 27.76
CA ASP A 229 1.92 0.36 27.09
C ASP A 229 1.23 1.64 26.60
N THR A 230 1.71 2.81 27.03
CA THR A 230 1.14 4.11 26.67
C THR A 230 2.01 4.79 25.61
N ILE A 231 1.42 5.05 24.46
CA ILE A 231 2.10 5.56 23.28
C ILE A 231 1.37 6.79 22.72
N ARG A 232 2.15 7.73 22.19
CA ARG A 232 1.66 8.85 21.38
C ARG A 232 2.32 8.81 20.03
N ILE A 233 1.53 8.93 18.99
CA ILE A 233 2.00 9.08 17.62
C ILE A 233 1.52 10.43 17.11
N GLN A 234 2.46 11.25 16.66
CA GLN A 234 2.16 12.52 16.00
C GLN A 234 2.46 12.38 14.52
N ILE A 235 1.50 12.74 13.69
CA ILE A 235 1.58 12.64 12.25
C ILE A 235 1.34 14.05 11.69
N ILE A 236 2.33 14.61 11.02
CA ILE A 236 2.24 15.91 10.39
C ILE A 236 1.87 15.69 8.92
N PRO A 237 0.69 16.16 8.47
CA PRO A 237 0.28 16.08 7.07
C PRO A 237 1.29 16.74 6.13
N PHE A 238 1.22 16.42 4.85
CA PHE A 238 2.09 17.01 3.83
C PHE A 238 2.05 18.55 3.87
N GLY A 239 0.88 19.12 4.14
CA GLY A 239 0.63 20.53 4.18
C GLY A 239 -0.11 21.00 2.92
N LYS A 240 0.44 21.99 2.21
CA LYS A 240 -0.15 22.49 0.98
C LYS A 240 0.30 21.68 -0.24
N LEU A 241 -0.59 21.54 -1.19
CA LEU A 241 -0.29 20.96 -2.50
C LEU A 241 0.82 21.77 -3.17
N PRO A 242 1.83 21.12 -3.77
CA PRO A 242 3.01 21.78 -4.31
C PRO A 242 2.69 22.57 -5.58
N GLU A 243 3.63 23.46 -5.95
CA GLU A 243 3.60 24.13 -7.26
C GLU A 243 3.58 23.12 -8.40
N GLY A 244 2.80 23.40 -9.45
CA GLY A 244 2.59 22.49 -10.58
C GLY A 244 1.42 21.51 -10.39
N HIS A 245 0.86 21.37 -9.20
CA HIS A 245 -0.39 20.64 -8.98
C HIS A 245 -1.60 21.52 -9.39
N PRO A 246 -2.66 20.95 -10.04
CA PRO A 246 -3.87 21.75 -10.39
C PRO A 246 -4.52 22.46 -9.21
N GLY A 247 -4.38 21.92 -8.01
CA GLY A 247 -4.86 22.50 -6.75
C GLY A 247 -3.77 23.18 -5.93
N ALA A 248 -2.66 23.62 -6.52
CA ALA A 248 -1.51 24.21 -5.80
C ALA A 248 -1.93 25.25 -4.76
N GLY A 249 -1.30 25.20 -3.59
CA GLY A 249 -1.57 26.10 -2.47
C GLY A 249 -2.74 25.70 -1.56
N ASN A 250 -3.66 24.83 -2.01
CA ASN A 250 -4.70 24.29 -1.15
C ASN A 250 -4.12 23.21 -0.21
N PRO A 251 -4.76 22.95 0.94
CA PRO A 251 -4.36 21.87 1.82
C PRO A 251 -4.48 20.49 1.13
N ALA A 252 -3.43 19.67 1.26
CA ALA A 252 -3.51 18.27 0.89
C ALA A 252 -4.30 17.48 1.95
N TRP A 253 -5.00 16.45 1.53
CA TRP A 253 -5.62 15.49 2.41
C TRP A 253 -4.59 14.47 2.93
N LEU A 254 -4.73 14.06 4.17
CA LEU A 254 -4.10 12.89 4.76
C LEU A 254 -5.18 11.84 5.03
N PHE A 255 -5.05 10.66 4.41
CA PHE A 255 -5.92 9.51 4.68
C PHE A 255 -5.11 8.40 5.33
N LEU A 256 -5.59 7.94 6.48
CA LEU A 256 -5.00 6.84 7.25
C LEU A 256 -5.99 5.69 7.34
N ASP A 257 -5.50 4.45 7.24
CA ASP A 257 -6.31 3.24 7.42
C ASP A 257 -5.80 2.39 8.60
N GLU A 258 -4.49 2.33 8.84
CA GLU A 258 -3.98 1.46 9.90
C GLU A 258 -2.69 1.97 10.53
N ILE A 259 -2.52 1.70 11.82
CA ILE A 259 -1.26 1.87 12.56
C ILE A 259 -0.94 0.58 13.30
N LEU A 260 0.16 -0.07 12.89
CA LEU A 260 0.57 -1.36 13.44
C LEU A 260 1.71 -1.21 14.44
N PHE A 261 1.71 -2.07 15.45
CA PHE A 261 2.66 -2.12 16.54
C PHE A 261 3.36 -3.48 16.57
N GLN A 262 4.73 -3.47 16.56
CA GLN A 262 5.56 -4.68 16.52
C GLN A 262 6.71 -4.63 17.53
#